data_1558ae00564c8d6079df8a022d070510
#
_entry.id   1558ae00564c8d6079df8a022d070510
#
_cell.length_a   1.000
_cell.length_b   1.000
_cell.length_c   1.000
_cell.angle_alpha   90.00
_cell.angle_beta   90.00
_cell.angle_gamma   90.00
#
_symmetry.space_group_name_H-M   'P 1'
#
loop_
_entity.id
_entity.type
_entity.pdbx_description
1 polymer ?
#
loop_
_entity_poly.entity_id
_entity_poly.type
_entity_poly.pdbx_seq_one_letter_code
_entity_poly.pdbx_strand_id
1 'polypeptide(L)'
;MRIKEIEARLAAIKQEIEQRGDAMTAAEIDALEQETTQLTEERAGLIAAAEKRNGILDNIAKGAGVVIRTFQQTDNNGGATTPDNPSATPEYRSAWLKNIAVRSGISLLGDMSAEERAAFTATTANSAAVVPPATLNMIIDLVESMSPMLEDAEHSGMTSGFGVPRRKSIKAGDAKGVAEGTANDDEENKFDLLSLEGIEIKKHAVLSRKMKFKSIDAFEAWLVNELAERIAVAKNRVIRNRLDGVAPDGGSAIAGAGIATANILTGQKYTDAAIRGMFALLKGKGERVIYANNKTIWNNLAGIEDGNKNKLFVPNSMVDPITAGRIYGASVKVDNEIADNVIYLGTKGQVIANDYDELEIFSAIEPKTANEVKTAYSLFDAGLKNPESFVKATFVTA
;
A
#
# COMPACT_ATOMS: atom_id res chain seq x y z
N MET A 1 -30.72 -26.13 -5.89
CA MET A 1 -32.02 -26.75 -6.29
C MET A 1 -32.20 -26.64 -7.79
N ARG A 2 -32.13 -25.46 -8.41
CA ARG A 2 -32.45 -25.23 -9.84
C ARG A 2 -31.61 -26.02 -10.85
N ILE A 3 -30.31 -26.24 -10.61
CA ILE A 3 -29.47 -27.06 -11.52
C ILE A 3 -29.99 -28.51 -11.61
N LYS A 4 -30.35 -29.13 -10.47
CA LYS A 4 -30.90 -30.49 -10.48
C LYS A 4 -32.23 -30.58 -11.15
N GLU A 5 -33.07 -29.54 -11.08
CA GLU A 5 -34.36 -29.47 -11.77
C GLU A 5 -34.16 -29.34 -13.28
N ILE A 6 -33.20 -28.55 -13.73
CA ILE A 6 -32.80 -28.42 -15.15
C ILE A 6 -32.28 -29.77 -15.69
N GLU A 7 -31.40 -30.43 -14.95
CA GLU A 7 -30.86 -31.76 -15.34
C GLU A 7 -31.97 -32.83 -15.41
N ALA A 8 -32.91 -32.81 -14.47
CA ALA A 8 -34.04 -33.70 -14.50
C ALA A 8 -34.98 -33.44 -15.71
N ARG A 9 -35.18 -32.15 -16.07
CA ARG A 9 -35.98 -31.78 -17.21
C ARG A 9 -35.31 -32.16 -18.54
N LEU A 10 -34.01 -31.93 -18.67
CA LEU A 10 -33.22 -32.36 -19.83
C LEU A 10 -33.25 -33.88 -20.00
N ALA A 11 -33.19 -34.64 -18.90
CA ALA A 11 -33.31 -36.09 -18.94
C ALA A 11 -34.71 -36.56 -19.36
N ALA A 12 -35.76 -35.85 -18.91
CA ALA A 12 -37.13 -36.12 -19.32
C ALA A 12 -37.36 -35.85 -20.83
N ILE A 13 -36.82 -34.72 -21.34
CA ILE A 13 -36.88 -34.40 -22.78
C ILE A 13 -36.19 -35.49 -23.61
N LYS A 14 -35.03 -35.96 -23.14
CA LYS A 14 -34.31 -37.06 -23.79
C LYS A 14 -35.14 -38.32 -23.85
N GLN A 15 -35.76 -38.72 -22.75
CA GLN A 15 -36.66 -39.87 -22.72
C GLN A 15 -37.90 -39.72 -23.62
N GLU A 16 -38.45 -38.51 -23.67
CA GLU A 16 -39.60 -38.22 -24.54
C GLU A 16 -39.23 -38.32 -26.02
N ILE A 17 -38.07 -37.88 -26.43
CA ILE A 17 -37.54 -38.05 -27.79
C ILE A 17 -37.28 -39.53 -28.10
N GLU A 18 -36.67 -40.28 -27.17
CA GLU A 18 -36.37 -41.68 -27.34
C GLU A 18 -37.64 -42.56 -27.46
N GLN A 19 -38.73 -42.21 -26.75
CA GLN A 19 -39.98 -42.97 -26.74
C GLN A 19 -40.94 -42.61 -27.89
N ARG A 20 -40.93 -41.37 -28.35
CA ARG A 20 -41.88 -40.84 -29.33
C ARG A 20 -41.26 -40.30 -30.61
N GLY A 21 -39.93 -40.44 -30.80
CA GLY A 21 -39.18 -39.82 -31.89
C GLY A 21 -39.79 -39.97 -33.28
N ASP A 22 -40.24 -41.15 -33.63
CA ASP A 22 -40.84 -41.42 -34.94
C ASP A 22 -42.32 -40.94 -35.08
N ALA A 23 -42.95 -40.52 -34.00
CA ALA A 23 -44.34 -40.02 -33.93
C ALA A 23 -44.48 -38.52 -33.67
N MET A 24 -43.36 -37.80 -33.53
CA MET A 24 -43.34 -36.38 -33.24
C MET A 24 -43.47 -35.53 -34.50
N THR A 25 -44.22 -34.46 -34.40
CA THR A 25 -44.30 -33.44 -35.48
C THR A 25 -43.10 -32.53 -35.49
N ALA A 26 -42.79 -31.95 -36.65
CA ALA A 26 -41.66 -31.00 -36.78
C ALA A 26 -41.77 -29.80 -35.81
N ALA A 27 -43.00 -29.33 -35.55
CA ALA A 27 -43.25 -28.23 -34.62
C ALA A 27 -42.98 -28.62 -33.13
N GLU A 28 -43.21 -29.88 -32.75
CA GLU A 28 -42.89 -30.40 -31.41
C GLU A 28 -41.39 -30.57 -31.24
N ILE A 29 -40.69 -30.99 -32.28
CA ILE A 29 -39.18 -31.10 -32.27
C ILE A 29 -38.55 -29.72 -32.13
N ASP A 30 -39.01 -28.73 -32.91
CA ASP A 30 -38.51 -27.34 -32.83
C ASP A 30 -38.73 -26.73 -31.43
N ALA A 31 -39.89 -27.00 -30.81
CA ALA A 31 -40.22 -26.54 -29.45
C ALA A 31 -39.27 -27.15 -28.39
N LEU A 32 -39.01 -28.47 -28.49
CA LEU A 32 -38.10 -29.16 -27.58
C LEU A 32 -36.65 -28.73 -27.79
N GLU A 33 -36.23 -28.39 -29.00
CA GLU A 33 -34.91 -27.87 -29.30
C GLU A 33 -34.73 -26.48 -28.67
N GLN A 34 -35.71 -25.58 -28.78
CA GLN A 34 -35.70 -24.29 -28.12
C GLN A 34 -35.64 -24.42 -26.60
N GLU A 35 -36.48 -25.31 -26.00
CA GLU A 35 -36.48 -25.56 -24.56
C GLU A 35 -35.11 -26.08 -24.09
N THR A 36 -34.53 -27.03 -24.84
CA THR A 36 -33.20 -27.61 -24.54
C THR A 36 -32.10 -26.55 -24.57
N THR A 37 -32.13 -25.67 -25.57
CA THR A 37 -31.17 -24.57 -25.70
C THR A 37 -31.26 -23.60 -24.52
N GLN A 38 -32.48 -23.17 -24.17
CA GLN A 38 -32.71 -22.27 -23.03
C GLN A 38 -32.26 -22.89 -21.69
N LEU A 39 -32.58 -24.16 -21.46
CA LEU A 39 -32.20 -24.87 -20.23
C LEU A 39 -30.65 -25.05 -20.14
N THR A 40 -30.01 -25.27 -21.28
CA THR A 40 -28.54 -25.39 -21.34
C THR A 40 -27.86 -24.08 -21.06
N GLU A 41 -28.32 -22.97 -21.61
CA GLU A 41 -27.83 -21.63 -21.33
C GLU A 41 -28.05 -21.22 -19.85
N GLU A 42 -29.24 -21.49 -19.30
CA GLU A 42 -29.52 -21.22 -17.89
C GLU A 42 -28.61 -22.03 -16.96
N ARG A 43 -28.37 -23.32 -17.30
CA ARG A 43 -27.44 -24.17 -16.55
C ARG A 43 -26.00 -23.61 -16.57
N ALA A 44 -25.54 -23.21 -17.74
CA ALA A 44 -24.20 -22.63 -17.89
C ALA A 44 -24.07 -21.33 -17.07
N GLY A 45 -25.08 -20.47 -17.09
CA GLY A 45 -25.11 -19.25 -16.27
C GLY A 45 -25.07 -19.52 -14.77
N LEU A 46 -25.82 -20.52 -14.29
CA LEU A 46 -25.84 -20.90 -12.87
C LEU A 46 -24.50 -21.53 -12.42
N ILE A 47 -23.85 -22.31 -13.26
CA ILE A 47 -22.51 -22.88 -12.98
C ILE A 47 -21.49 -21.76 -12.89
N ALA A 48 -21.45 -20.85 -13.87
CA ALA A 48 -20.53 -19.72 -13.85
C ALA A 48 -20.72 -18.80 -12.62
N ALA A 49 -21.97 -18.58 -12.20
CA ALA A 49 -22.28 -17.84 -10.98
C ALA A 49 -21.81 -18.57 -9.71
N ALA A 50 -21.94 -19.90 -9.68
CA ALA A 50 -21.46 -20.72 -8.56
C ALA A 50 -19.92 -20.73 -8.48
N GLU A 51 -19.23 -20.81 -9.60
CA GLU A 51 -17.75 -20.74 -9.66
C GLU A 51 -17.24 -19.37 -9.21
N LYS A 52 -17.86 -18.27 -9.66
CA LYS A 52 -17.53 -16.92 -9.18
C LYS A 52 -17.71 -16.80 -7.66
N ARG A 53 -18.83 -17.30 -7.13
CA ARG A 53 -19.08 -17.29 -5.68
C ARG A 53 -18.04 -18.12 -4.91
N ASN A 54 -17.69 -19.30 -5.41
CA ASN A 54 -16.71 -20.16 -4.78
C ASN A 54 -15.31 -19.51 -4.85
N GLY A 55 -14.96 -18.85 -5.95
CA GLY A 55 -13.72 -18.07 -6.06
C GLY A 55 -13.65 -16.92 -5.04
N ILE A 56 -14.76 -16.21 -4.79
CA ILE A 56 -14.84 -15.19 -3.76
C ILE A 56 -14.69 -15.81 -2.36
N LEU A 57 -15.34 -16.93 -2.09
CA LEU A 57 -15.25 -17.63 -0.80
C LEU A 57 -13.85 -18.18 -0.55
N ASP A 58 -13.18 -18.71 -1.57
CA ASP A 58 -11.80 -19.16 -1.50
C ASP A 58 -10.82 -18.01 -1.21
N ASN A 59 -11.04 -16.84 -1.82
CA ASN A 59 -10.25 -15.64 -1.55
C ASN A 59 -10.47 -15.12 -0.13
N ILE A 60 -11.70 -15.17 0.38
CA ILE A 60 -12.01 -14.83 1.78
C ILE A 60 -11.38 -15.84 2.74
N ALA A 61 -11.47 -17.13 2.45
CA ALA A 61 -10.90 -18.21 3.29
C ALA A 61 -9.37 -18.17 3.33
N LYS A 62 -8.72 -17.70 2.28
CA LYS A 62 -7.26 -17.52 2.20
C LYS A 62 -6.76 -16.24 2.88
N GLY A 63 -7.63 -15.46 3.52
CA GLY A 63 -7.26 -14.24 4.23
C GLY A 63 -6.73 -13.13 3.31
N ALA A 64 -7.00 -13.21 2.01
CA ALA A 64 -6.71 -12.15 1.08
C ALA A 64 -7.62 -10.97 1.41
N GLY A 65 -7.10 -10.00 2.13
CA GLY A 65 -7.74 -8.70 2.31
C GLY A 65 -8.12 -8.14 0.95
N VAL A 66 -9.27 -7.49 0.89
CA VAL A 66 -9.79 -6.89 -0.34
C VAL A 66 -8.74 -5.93 -0.91
N VAL A 67 -8.06 -6.34 -1.96
CA VAL A 67 -7.20 -5.46 -2.76
C VAL A 67 -8.12 -4.50 -3.51
N ILE A 68 -8.24 -3.25 -2.99
CA ILE A 68 -9.10 -2.21 -3.56
C ILE A 68 -8.52 -1.60 -4.85
N ARG A 69 -7.37 -2.06 -5.34
CA ARG A 69 -6.80 -1.61 -6.61
C ARG A 69 -6.34 -2.78 -7.46
N THR A 70 -7.24 -3.29 -8.27
CA THR A 70 -6.86 -4.01 -9.48
C THR A 70 -6.58 -2.96 -10.55
N PHE A 71 -5.34 -2.77 -10.94
CA PHE A 71 -5.04 -2.23 -12.25
C PHE A 71 -5.62 -3.24 -13.25
N GLN A 72 -6.69 -2.86 -13.94
CA GLN A 72 -7.22 -3.64 -15.03
C GLN A 72 -6.20 -3.60 -16.17
N GLN A 73 -5.42 -4.66 -16.28
CA GLN A 73 -4.86 -5.02 -17.56
C GLN A 73 -6.03 -5.58 -18.38
N THR A 74 -6.42 -4.86 -19.40
CA THR A 74 -7.44 -5.30 -20.37
C THR A 74 -6.85 -6.43 -21.21
N ASP A 75 -7.07 -7.66 -20.79
CA ASP A 75 -6.80 -8.83 -21.62
C ASP A 75 -8.04 -9.17 -22.45
N ASN A 76 -8.04 -8.66 -23.68
CA ASN A 76 -8.80 -9.24 -24.76
C ASN A 76 -7.89 -10.23 -25.48
N ASN A 77 -7.98 -11.48 -25.22
CA ASN A 77 -8.08 -12.59 -26.17
C ASN A 77 -7.72 -13.94 -25.56
N GLY A 78 -8.56 -14.96 -25.76
CA GLY A 78 -8.28 -16.34 -25.41
C GLY A 78 -7.21 -16.95 -26.33
N GLY A 79 -6.04 -17.10 -25.79
CA GLY A 79 -4.91 -17.84 -26.35
C GLY A 79 -3.84 -17.93 -25.27
N ALA A 80 -3.16 -19.05 -25.13
CA ALA A 80 -2.01 -19.19 -24.23
C ALA A 80 -0.94 -18.17 -24.65
N THR A 81 -0.99 -16.98 -24.09
CA THR A 81 0.01 -15.94 -24.31
C THR A 81 1.15 -16.16 -23.32
N THR A 82 2.32 -16.45 -23.83
CA THR A 82 3.59 -16.12 -23.16
C THR A 82 3.46 -14.69 -22.67
N PRO A 83 3.67 -14.41 -21.37
CA PRO A 83 3.58 -13.04 -20.88
C PRO A 83 4.58 -12.18 -21.65
N ASP A 84 4.15 -11.01 -22.12
CA ASP A 84 5.00 -10.02 -22.81
C ASP A 84 6.25 -9.63 -22.02
N ASN A 85 6.24 -9.91 -20.72
CA ASN A 85 7.38 -9.74 -19.82
C ASN A 85 7.92 -11.09 -19.35
N PRO A 86 9.05 -11.58 -19.92
CA PRO A 86 9.64 -12.85 -19.53
C PRO A 86 10.03 -12.93 -18.04
N SER A 87 10.29 -11.80 -17.39
CA SER A 87 10.63 -11.75 -15.96
C SER A 87 9.43 -11.94 -15.02
N ALA A 88 8.20 -11.90 -15.54
CA ALA A 88 6.99 -12.10 -14.76
C ALA A 88 6.57 -13.57 -14.59
N THR A 89 7.29 -14.50 -15.23
CA THR A 89 6.96 -15.93 -15.16
C THR A 89 7.35 -16.56 -13.82
N PRO A 90 6.57 -17.52 -13.29
CA PRO A 90 6.90 -18.22 -12.03
C PRO A 90 8.23 -18.99 -12.13
N GLU A 91 8.56 -19.51 -13.30
CA GLU A 91 9.82 -20.21 -13.57
C GLU A 91 11.01 -19.26 -13.46
N TYR A 92 10.90 -18.04 -14.01
CA TYR A 92 11.94 -17.03 -13.87
C TYR A 92 12.10 -16.58 -12.41
N ARG A 93 10.99 -16.36 -11.67
CA ARG A 93 11.02 -16.02 -10.25
C ARG A 93 11.74 -17.07 -9.42
N SER A 94 11.40 -18.35 -9.62
CA SER A 94 12.06 -19.47 -8.94
C SER A 94 13.56 -19.55 -9.31
N ALA A 95 13.88 -19.41 -10.59
CA ALA A 95 15.27 -19.40 -11.07
C ALA A 95 16.09 -18.24 -10.51
N TRP A 96 15.50 -17.04 -10.43
CA TRP A 96 16.13 -15.86 -9.87
C TRP A 96 16.45 -16.04 -8.38
N LEU A 97 15.49 -16.54 -7.58
CA LEU A 97 15.68 -16.85 -6.16
C LEU A 97 16.74 -17.93 -5.94
N LYS A 98 16.73 -19.02 -6.75
CA LYS A 98 17.75 -20.06 -6.72
C LYS A 98 19.14 -19.53 -7.09
N ASN A 99 19.22 -18.66 -8.10
CA ASN A 99 20.48 -18.03 -8.49
C ASN A 99 21.06 -17.19 -7.34
N ILE A 100 20.24 -16.40 -6.66
CA ILE A 100 20.65 -15.65 -5.46
C ILE A 100 21.16 -16.61 -4.40
N ALA A 101 20.41 -17.66 -4.08
CA ALA A 101 20.75 -18.61 -3.03
C ALA A 101 22.09 -19.34 -3.34
N VAL A 102 22.27 -19.79 -4.58
CA VAL A 102 23.52 -20.44 -5.02
C VAL A 102 24.70 -19.48 -4.93
N ARG A 103 24.56 -18.23 -5.39
CA ARG A 103 25.63 -17.20 -5.30
C ARG A 103 25.98 -16.86 -3.86
N SER A 104 24.97 -16.89 -2.97
CA SER A 104 25.17 -16.68 -1.52
C SER A 104 25.73 -17.91 -0.81
N GLY A 105 25.92 -19.04 -1.51
CA GLY A 105 26.40 -20.29 -0.94
C GLY A 105 25.36 -21.05 -0.11
N ILE A 106 24.07 -20.77 -0.30
CA ILE A 106 22.95 -21.43 0.37
C ILE A 106 22.62 -22.71 -0.40
N SER A 107 23.02 -23.87 0.13
CA SER A 107 23.03 -25.16 -0.61
C SER A 107 21.75 -25.99 -0.51
N LEU A 108 20.66 -25.50 0.11
CA LEU A 108 19.48 -26.32 0.41
C LEU A 108 18.29 -26.11 -0.51
N LEU A 109 18.36 -25.22 -1.49
CA LEU A 109 17.24 -24.87 -2.36
C LEU A 109 17.12 -25.76 -3.62
N GLY A 110 18.00 -26.72 -3.78
CA GLY A 110 18.03 -27.60 -4.96
C GLY A 110 18.57 -26.91 -6.23
N ASP A 111 18.86 -27.72 -7.24
CA ASP A 111 19.32 -27.21 -8.54
C ASP A 111 18.15 -26.62 -9.36
N MET A 112 18.48 -25.72 -10.28
CA MET A 112 17.50 -25.22 -11.24
C MET A 112 17.01 -26.33 -12.18
N SER A 113 15.72 -26.39 -12.43
CA SER A 113 15.15 -27.25 -13.46
C SER A 113 15.59 -26.81 -14.86
N ALA A 114 15.32 -27.61 -15.87
CA ALA A 114 15.64 -27.26 -17.25
C ALA A 114 14.81 -26.02 -17.72
N GLU A 115 13.53 -25.97 -17.31
CA GLU A 115 12.61 -24.88 -17.62
C GLU A 115 13.04 -23.59 -16.92
N GLU A 116 13.42 -23.66 -15.65
CA GLU A 116 13.92 -22.51 -14.87
C GLU A 116 15.22 -21.94 -15.47
N ARG A 117 16.15 -22.80 -15.90
CA ARG A 117 17.36 -22.38 -16.59
C ARG A 117 17.06 -21.70 -17.92
N ALA A 118 16.13 -22.26 -18.69
CA ALA A 118 15.73 -21.70 -19.97
C ALA A 118 15.10 -20.30 -19.78
N ALA A 119 14.16 -20.13 -18.82
CA ALA A 119 13.54 -18.88 -18.51
C ALA A 119 14.56 -17.83 -18.02
N PHE A 120 15.48 -18.22 -17.14
CA PHE A 120 16.52 -17.31 -16.63
C PHE A 120 17.48 -16.88 -17.74
N THR A 121 17.93 -17.81 -18.58
CA THR A 121 18.85 -17.52 -19.70
C THR A 121 18.19 -16.65 -20.75
N ALA A 122 16.94 -16.90 -21.09
CA ALA A 122 16.19 -16.07 -22.04
C ALA A 122 16.06 -14.63 -21.58
N THR A 123 15.82 -14.42 -20.29
CA THR A 123 15.65 -13.07 -19.72
C THR A 123 16.98 -12.36 -19.50
N THR A 124 18.05 -13.09 -19.16
CA THR A 124 19.37 -12.50 -18.83
C THR A 124 20.33 -12.46 -20.01
N ALA A 125 19.94 -12.96 -21.17
CA ALA A 125 20.81 -13.03 -22.35
C ALA A 125 21.35 -11.65 -22.81
N ASN A 126 20.54 -10.60 -22.63
CA ASN A 126 20.86 -9.23 -23.09
C ASN A 126 20.86 -8.20 -21.96
N SER A 127 20.64 -8.60 -20.71
CA SER A 127 20.55 -7.68 -19.56
C SER A 127 20.98 -8.36 -18.25
N ALA A 128 21.25 -7.56 -17.21
CA ALA A 128 21.42 -8.09 -15.86
C ALA A 128 20.12 -8.78 -15.39
N ALA A 129 20.24 -9.71 -14.43
CA ALA A 129 19.09 -10.38 -13.86
C ALA A 129 18.16 -9.37 -13.18
N VAL A 130 16.98 -9.19 -13.73
CA VAL A 130 15.95 -8.28 -13.26
C VAL A 130 15.18 -8.92 -12.11
N VAL A 131 14.80 -8.12 -11.10
CA VAL A 131 13.95 -8.61 -10.00
C VAL A 131 12.58 -9.00 -10.56
N PRO A 132 12.04 -10.16 -10.20
CA PRO A 132 10.70 -10.54 -10.64
C PRO A 132 9.66 -9.53 -10.14
N PRO A 133 8.72 -9.05 -10.99
CA PRO A 133 7.72 -8.06 -10.60
C PRO A 133 6.86 -8.51 -9.40
N ALA A 134 6.56 -9.80 -9.30
CA ALA A 134 5.81 -10.33 -8.17
C ALA A 134 6.54 -10.14 -6.82
N THR A 135 7.86 -10.39 -6.77
CA THR A 135 8.67 -10.17 -5.57
C THR A 135 8.81 -8.69 -5.26
N LEU A 136 8.95 -7.85 -6.27
CA LEU A 136 9.02 -6.39 -6.12
C LEU A 136 7.73 -5.83 -5.54
N ASN A 137 6.57 -6.23 -6.08
CA ASN A 137 5.27 -5.81 -5.57
C ASN A 137 5.05 -6.24 -4.12
N MET A 138 5.46 -7.47 -3.75
CA MET A 138 5.38 -7.92 -2.35
C MET A 138 6.20 -7.02 -1.40
N ILE A 139 7.36 -6.53 -1.84
CA ILE A 139 8.16 -5.59 -1.03
C ILE A 139 7.45 -4.25 -0.92
N ILE A 140 6.91 -3.70 -2.02
CA ILE A 140 6.21 -2.42 -2.05
C ILE A 140 4.97 -2.46 -1.14
N ASP A 141 4.12 -3.47 -1.29
CA ASP A 141 2.92 -3.65 -0.45
C ASP A 141 3.27 -3.74 1.04
N LEU A 142 4.36 -4.44 1.35
CA LEU A 142 4.82 -4.59 2.73
C LEU A 142 5.41 -3.28 3.28
N VAL A 143 6.15 -2.52 2.46
CA VAL A 143 6.65 -1.18 2.82
C VAL A 143 5.51 -0.24 3.18
N GLU A 144 4.46 -0.20 2.37
CA GLU A 144 3.28 0.62 2.64
C GLU A 144 2.59 0.18 3.94
N SER A 145 2.39 -1.13 4.13
CA SER A 145 1.73 -1.65 5.34
C SER A 145 2.52 -1.43 6.64
N MET A 146 3.84 -1.29 6.56
CA MET A 146 4.71 -1.02 7.72
C MET A 146 4.95 0.47 7.99
N SER A 147 4.52 1.34 7.08
CA SER A 147 4.81 2.78 7.10
C SER A 147 3.53 3.59 7.32
N PRO A 148 3.10 3.85 8.57
CA PRO A 148 1.80 4.46 8.84
C PRO A 148 1.63 5.85 8.22
N MET A 149 2.70 6.65 8.11
CA MET A 149 2.63 7.96 7.46
C MET A 149 2.64 7.85 5.94
N LEU A 150 3.32 6.86 5.37
CA LEU A 150 3.33 6.59 3.93
C LEU A 150 1.98 6.06 3.47
N GLU A 151 1.38 5.12 4.23
CA GLU A 151 0.03 4.58 3.97
C GLU A 151 -1.04 5.68 3.86
N ASP A 152 -0.91 6.72 4.70
CA ASP A 152 -1.86 7.85 4.75
C ASP A 152 -1.48 9.00 3.80
N ALA A 153 -0.35 8.92 3.11
CA ALA A 153 0.09 9.92 2.15
C ALA A 153 -0.63 9.78 0.81
N GLU A 154 -0.65 10.86 0.04
CA GLU A 154 -1.05 10.82 -1.37
C GLU A 154 0.15 10.46 -2.23
N HIS A 155 0.07 9.33 -2.92
CA HIS A 155 1.15 8.86 -3.78
C HIS A 155 1.17 9.59 -5.12
N SER A 156 2.37 9.97 -5.54
CA SER A 156 2.66 10.55 -6.85
C SER A 156 3.68 9.66 -7.58
N GLY A 157 3.56 9.53 -8.88
CA GLY A 157 4.47 8.75 -9.74
C GLY A 157 5.25 9.63 -10.72
N MET A 158 5.73 10.78 -10.28
CA MET A 158 6.53 11.68 -11.13
C MET A 158 7.98 11.21 -11.18
N THR A 159 8.50 11.01 -12.38
CA THR A 159 9.86 10.49 -12.63
C THR A 159 10.97 11.55 -12.59
N SER A 160 10.61 12.82 -12.49
CA SER A 160 11.58 13.93 -12.38
C SER A 160 11.20 14.84 -11.22
N GLY A 161 12.18 15.61 -10.71
CA GLY A 161 11.93 16.62 -9.70
C GLY A 161 10.83 17.58 -10.14
N PHE A 162 9.88 17.85 -9.27
CA PHE A 162 8.74 18.72 -9.55
C PHE A 162 8.40 19.61 -8.37
N GLY A 163 7.75 20.72 -8.67
CA GLY A 163 7.28 21.65 -7.67
C GLY A 163 5.77 21.51 -7.46
N VAL A 164 5.36 21.34 -6.21
CA VAL A 164 3.94 21.35 -5.83
C VAL A 164 3.57 22.77 -5.43
N PRO A 165 2.70 23.46 -6.18
CA PRO A 165 2.25 24.78 -5.77
C PRO A 165 1.35 24.65 -4.54
N ARG A 166 1.68 25.36 -3.49
CA ARG A 166 0.87 25.42 -2.26
C ARG A 166 0.52 26.86 -1.93
N ARG A 167 -0.66 27.06 -1.40
CA ARG A 167 -1.11 28.39 -0.95
C ARG A 167 -0.40 28.73 0.36
N LYS A 168 0.35 29.82 0.38
CA LYS A 168 1.07 30.30 1.58
C LYS A 168 0.17 31.19 2.45
N SER A 169 -0.57 32.10 1.85
CA SER A 169 -1.48 32.99 2.54
C SER A 169 -2.51 33.56 1.59
N ILE A 170 -3.67 33.90 2.13
CA ILE A 170 -4.66 34.78 1.48
C ILE A 170 -4.58 36.09 2.22
N LYS A 171 -4.33 37.16 1.49
CA LYS A 171 -4.45 38.52 2.01
C LYS A 171 -5.85 39.03 1.69
N ALA A 172 -6.54 39.55 2.63
CA ALA A 172 -7.91 40.09 2.64
C ALA A 172 -8.62 40.14 1.26
N GLY A 173 -9.83 39.66 1.22
CA GLY A 173 -10.59 39.58 -0.05
C GLY A 173 -11.64 38.50 -0.04
N ASP A 174 -12.06 38.04 1.17
CA ASP A 174 -13.17 37.11 1.27
C ASP A 174 -14.43 37.68 0.61
N ALA A 175 -15.19 36.80 -0.04
CA ALA A 175 -16.50 37.18 -0.55
C ALA A 175 -17.38 37.73 0.57
N LYS A 176 -17.76 38.97 0.44
CA LYS A 176 -18.65 39.66 1.40
C LYS A 176 -19.83 40.33 0.68
N GLY A 177 -20.93 40.47 1.35
CA GLY A 177 -22.02 41.26 0.84
C GLY A 177 -21.62 42.74 0.77
N VAL A 178 -21.61 43.32 -0.41
CA VAL A 178 -21.34 44.74 -0.65
C VAL A 178 -22.60 45.41 -1.15
N ALA A 179 -22.76 46.73 -0.84
CA ALA A 179 -23.84 47.50 -1.39
C ALA A 179 -23.68 47.71 -2.91
N GLU A 180 -24.78 47.89 -3.61
CA GLU A 180 -24.79 48.13 -5.05
C GLU A 180 -23.83 49.29 -5.42
N GLY A 181 -22.95 49.03 -6.40
CA GLY A 181 -21.97 50.02 -6.86
C GLY A 181 -20.70 50.14 -6.00
N THR A 182 -20.54 49.33 -4.93
CA THR A 182 -19.33 49.30 -4.11
C THR A 182 -18.39 48.21 -4.56
N ALA A 183 -17.12 48.54 -4.79
CA ALA A 183 -16.11 47.55 -5.11
C ALA A 183 -15.78 46.66 -3.88
N ASN A 184 -15.58 45.38 -4.11
CA ASN A 184 -14.99 44.48 -3.09
C ASN A 184 -13.47 44.65 -3.06
N ASP A 185 -12.84 44.25 -1.94
CA ASP A 185 -11.38 44.24 -1.84
C ASP A 185 -10.78 43.19 -2.78
N ASP A 186 -9.65 43.51 -3.42
CA ASP A 186 -8.94 42.59 -4.28
C ASP A 186 -8.27 41.49 -3.43
N GLU A 187 -8.39 40.25 -3.90
CA GLU A 187 -7.73 39.08 -3.28
C GLU A 187 -6.32 38.93 -3.82
N GLU A 188 -5.32 38.98 -2.95
CA GLU A 188 -3.94 38.68 -3.26
C GLU A 188 -3.59 37.27 -2.72
N ASN A 189 -3.56 36.25 -3.58
CA ASN A 189 -3.11 34.92 -3.23
C ASN A 189 -1.59 34.80 -3.37
N LYS A 190 -0.92 34.42 -2.28
CA LYS A 190 0.51 34.08 -2.31
C LYS A 190 0.68 32.56 -2.37
N PHE A 191 1.35 32.13 -3.42
CA PHE A 191 1.75 30.74 -3.59
C PHE A 191 3.22 30.57 -3.24
N ASP A 192 3.54 29.42 -2.70
CA ASP A 192 4.86 28.92 -2.45
C ASP A 192 5.05 27.62 -3.27
N LEU A 193 6.26 27.33 -3.66
CA LEU A 193 6.59 26.12 -4.41
C LEU A 193 7.31 25.14 -3.49
N LEU A 194 6.68 24.01 -3.21
CA LEU A 194 7.32 22.91 -2.52
C LEU A 194 8.13 22.12 -3.55
N SER A 195 9.47 22.25 -3.53
CA SER A 195 10.34 21.46 -4.40
C SER A 195 10.54 20.07 -3.81
N LEU A 196 10.30 19.05 -4.63
CA LEU A 196 10.59 17.65 -4.37
C LEU A 196 11.67 17.21 -5.35
N GLU A 197 12.85 16.85 -4.86
CA GLU A 197 14.03 16.53 -5.69
C GLU A 197 14.42 15.08 -5.59
N GLY A 198 13.96 14.36 -4.55
CA GLY A 198 14.29 12.99 -4.26
C GLY A 198 15.63 12.81 -3.57
N ILE A 199 15.67 11.87 -2.63
CA ILE A 199 16.89 11.38 -2.02
C ILE A 199 17.02 9.88 -2.22
N GLU A 200 18.24 9.42 -2.26
CA GLU A 200 18.55 8.00 -2.37
C GLU A 200 18.37 7.29 -1.03
N ILE A 201 17.47 6.32 -1.00
CA ILE A 201 17.29 5.39 0.11
C ILE A 201 17.98 4.08 -0.26
N LYS A 202 18.96 3.67 0.54
CA LYS A 202 19.73 2.44 0.31
C LYS A 202 19.71 1.55 1.54
N LYS A 203 19.43 0.26 1.35
CA LYS A 203 19.53 -0.77 2.39
C LYS A 203 20.36 -1.94 1.90
N HIS A 204 21.36 -2.30 2.68
CA HIS A 204 22.19 -3.48 2.45
C HIS A 204 21.68 -4.64 3.33
N ALA A 205 21.34 -5.76 2.72
CA ALA A 205 21.09 -7.04 3.38
C ALA A 205 22.28 -7.97 3.10
N VAL A 206 22.96 -8.41 4.16
CA VAL A 206 24.14 -9.26 4.04
C VAL A 206 23.71 -10.72 4.18
N LEU A 207 23.94 -11.52 3.13
CA LEU A 207 23.66 -12.94 3.08
C LEU A 207 24.92 -13.72 3.46
N SER A 208 24.92 -14.30 4.67
CA SER A 208 26.02 -15.15 5.11
C SER A 208 25.94 -16.54 4.49
N ARG A 209 27.07 -17.10 4.06
CA ARG A 209 27.17 -18.48 3.57
C ARG A 209 26.75 -19.55 4.58
N LYS A 210 26.64 -19.20 5.86
CA LYS A 210 26.14 -20.09 6.92
C LYS A 210 24.61 -20.12 7.03
N MET A 211 23.90 -19.17 6.38
CA MET A 211 22.45 -19.17 6.37
C MET A 211 21.92 -20.39 5.60
N LYS A 212 20.89 -21.02 6.16
CA LYS A 212 20.24 -22.18 5.57
C LYS A 212 18.73 -22.00 5.61
N PHE A 213 18.11 -22.16 4.46
CA PHE A 213 16.65 -22.12 4.33
C PHE A 213 16.12 -23.51 3.91
N LYS A 214 14.93 -23.84 4.39
CA LYS A 214 14.30 -25.14 4.07
C LYS A 214 13.63 -25.14 2.70
N SER A 215 13.23 -23.96 2.20
CA SER A 215 12.55 -23.82 0.91
C SER A 215 12.88 -22.47 0.28
N ILE A 216 12.61 -22.34 -1.02
CA ILE A 216 12.73 -21.09 -1.78
C ILE A 216 11.78 -20.05 -1.22
N ASP A 217 10.52 -20.43 -0.93
CA ASP A 217 9.51 -19.50 -0.42
C ASP A 217 9.91 -18.94 0.94
N ALA A 218 10.51 -19.74 1.82
CA ALA A 218 11.02 -19.25 3.11
C ALA A 218 12.19 -18.26 2.94
N PHE A 219 13.03 -18.46 1.93
CA PHE A 219 14.12 -17.54 1.61
C PHE A 219 13.57 -16.23 1.03
N GLU A 220 12.62 -16.31 0.10
CA GLU A 220 11.99 -15.13 -0.47
C GLU A 220 11.26 -14.31 0.59
N ALA A 221 10.44 -14.93 1.42
CA ALA A 221 9.74 -14.26 2.51
C ALA A 221 10.71 -13.53 3.47
N TRP A 222 11.82 -14.17 3.82
CA TRP A 222 12.85 -13.53 4.64
C TRP A 222 13.48 -12.33 3.94
N LEU A 223 13.85 -12.46 2.66
CA LEU A 223 14.49 -11.38 1.89
C LEU A 223 13.56 -10.18 1.74
N VAL A 224 12.29 -10.44 1.38
CA VAL A 224 11.24 -9.42 1.24
C VAL A 224 11.05 -8.66 2.54
N ASN A 225 10.88 -9.38 3.67
CA ASN A 225 10.70 -8.76 4.98
C ASN A 225 11.90 -7.91 5.41
N GLU A 226 13.12 -8.43 5.25
CA GLU A 226 14.35 -7.71 5.65
C GLU A 226 14.54 -6.41 4.86
N LEU A 227 14.26 -6.42 3.56
CA LEU A 227 14.39 -5.22 2.73
C LEU A 227 13.25 -4.24 2.99
N ALA A 228 12.00 -4.73 3.03
CA ALA A 228 10.82 -3.88 3.20
C ALA A 228 10.80 -3.14 4.53
N GLU A 229 11.09 -3.82 5.66
CA GLU A 229 11.08 -3.19 6.99
C GLU A 229 12.00 -1.97 7.05
N ARG A 230 13.19 -2.07 6.49
CA ARG A 230 14.18 -0.99 6.56
C ARG A 230 13.88 0.16 5.61
N ILE A 231 13.33 -0.14 4.44
CA ILE A 231 12.89 0.88 3.48
C ILE A 231 11.68 1.63 4.06
N ALA A 232 10.74 0.92 4.68
CA ALA A 232 9.59 1.51 5.36
C ALA A 232 10.00 2.53 6.43
N VAL A 233 10.92 2.14 7.31
CA VAL A 233 11.48 3.03 8.34
C VAL A 233 12.16 4.25 7.72
N ALA A 234 12.92 4.07 6.63
CA ALA A 234 13.60 5.17 5.96
C ALA A 234 12.62 6.14 5.28
N LYS A 235 11.63 5.64 4.55
CA LYS A 235 10.58 6.49 3.93
C LYS A 235 9.78 7.26 4.98
N ASN A 236 9.36 6.62 6.07
CA ASN A 236 8.72 7.31 7.19
C ASN A 236 9.60 8.42 7.79
N ARG A 237 10.91 8.17 7.90
CA ARG A 237 11.86 9.19 8.40
C ARG A 237 11.93 10.40 7.47
N VAL A 238 11.95 10.18 6.16
CA VAL A 238 11.90 11.28 5.17
C VAL A 238 10.63 12.11 5.34
N ILE A 239 9.47 11.46 5.47
CA ILE A 239 8.21 12.16 5.71
C ILE A 239 8.28 13.00 6.99
N ARG A 240 8.76 12.43 8.10
CA ARG A 240 8.90 13.19 9.37
C ARG A 240 9.85 14.36 9.26
N ASN A 241 11.01 14.19 8.60
CA ASN A 241 11.95 15.28 8.36
C ASN A 241 11.29 16.42 7.59
N ARG A 242 10.50 16.10 6.58
CA ARG A 242 9.73 17.08 5.81
C ARG A 242 8.63 17.75 6.64
N LEU A 243 7.95 17.02 7.53
CA LEU A 243 6.99 17.60 8.49
C LEU A 243 7.67 18.55 9.46
N ASP A 244 8.88 18.23 9.90
CA ASP A 244 9.67 19.08 10.81
C ASP A 244 10.35 20.26 10.09
N GLY A 245 10.17 20.38 8.78
CA GLY A 245 10.81 21.45 7.98
C GLY A 245 12.30 21.26 7.82
N VAL A 246 12.77 20.02 7.86
CA VAL A 246 14.17 19.64 7.68
C VAL A 246 14.33 18.97 6.30
N ALA A 247 15.54 19.00 5.77
CA ALA A 247 15.84 18.30 4.52
C ALA A 247 15.55 16.79 4.63
N PRO A 248 15.23 16.09 3.53
CA PRO A 248 14.85 14.67 3.56
C PRO A 248 15.89 13.78 4.25
N ASP A 249 17.17 14.07 4.10
CA ASP A 249 18.30 13.37 4.73
C ASP A 249 18.48 13.66 6.23
N GLY A 250 17.70 14.61 6.79
CA GLY A 250 17.81 15.08 8.16
C GLY A 250 18.89 16.16 8.36
N GLY A 251 19.37 16.76 7.26
CA GLY A 251 20.37 17.82 7.28
C GLY A 251 19.83 19.18 7.71
N SER A 252 19.98 20.19 6.87
CA SER A 252 19.62 21.57 7.20
C SER A 252 18.11 21.81 7.24
N ALA A 253 17.69 22.77 8.08
CA ALA A 253 16.32 23.25 8.10
C ALA A 253 15.96 23.95 6.77
N ILE A 254 14.79 23.67 6.24
CA ILE A 254 14.25 24.31 5.04
C ILE A 254 13.13 25.26 5.47
N ALA A 255 13.39 26.55 5.34
CA ALA A 255 12.43 27.56 5.76
C ALA A 255 11.06 27.40 5.08
N GLY A 256 10.01 27.33 5.88
CA GLY A 256 8.63 27.22 5.40
C GLY A 256 8.24 25.86 4.81
N ALA A 257 9.10 24.84 4.85
CA ALA A 257 8.80 23.54 4.24
C ALA A 257 7.88 22.63 5.08
N GLY A 258 7.94 22.74 6.40
CA GLY A 258 7.25 21.84 7.32
C GLY A 258 5.92 22.36 7.87
N ILE A 259 5.57 21.83 9.02
CA ILE A 259 4.41 22.25 9.82
C ILE A 259 4.51 23.74 10.15
N ALA A 260 3.38 24.45 10.08
CA ALA A 260 3.34 25.88 10.43
C ALA A 260 3.81 26.09 11.88
N THR A 261 4.61 27.14 12.12
CA THR A 261 5.19 27.40 13.45
C THR A 261 4.12 27.53 14.54
N ALA A 262 2.93 28.08 14.21
CA ALA A 262 1.80 28.17 15.13
C ALA A 262 1.23 26.79 15.54
N ASN A 263 1.50 25.76 14.76
CA ASN A 263 1.03 24.39 15.00
C ASN A 263 2.11 23.51 15.69
N ILE A 264 3.24 24.11 16.10
CA ILE A 264 4.28 23.40 16.86
C ILE A 264 4.12 23.78 18.33
N LEU A 265 3.68 22.82 19.14
CA LEU A 265 3.44 22.99 20.57
C LEU A 265 4.58 22.31 21.35
N THR A 266 5.17 23.04 22.30
CA THR A 266 6.25 22.50 23.14
C THR A 266 5.87 22.59 24.61
N GLY A 267 6.37 21.66 25.43
CA GLY A 267 6.19 21.68 26.89
C GLY A 267 4.74 21.41 27.34
N GLN A 268 3.94 20.76 26.51
CA GLN A 268 2.54 20.42 26.86
C GLN A 268 2.50 19.32 27.92
N LYS A 269 1.46 19.32 28.75
CA LYS A 269 1.15 18.23 29.67
C LYS A 269 0.12 17.30 29.05
N TYR A 270 0.16 16.01 29.40
CA TYR A 270 -0.84 15.04 28.93
C TYR A 270 -2.20 15.29 29.59
N THR A 271 -2.95 16.22 29.03
CA THR A 271 -4.29 16.61 29.51
C THR A 271 -5.28 16.61 28.35
N ASP A 272 -6.54 16.42 28.67
CA ASP A 272 -7.65 16.58 27.73
C ASP A 272 -7.61 17.93 27.00
N ALA A 273 -7.37 19.02 27.73
CA ALA A 273 -7.30 20.38 27.18
C ALA A 273 -6.17 20.52 26.14
N ALA A 274 -5.00 19.92 26.37
CA ALA A 274 -3.89 19.95 25.42
C ALA A 274 -4.22 19.20 24.13
N ILE A 275 -4.82 18.02 24.23
CA ILE A 275 -5.25 17.26 23.05
C ILE A 275 -6.31 18.01 22.25
N ARG A 276 -7.34 18.56 22.92
CA ARG A 276 -8.35 19.41 22.25
C ARG A 276 -7.72 20.64 21.58
N GLY A 277 -6.71 21.24 22.24
CA GLY A 277 -5.94 22.33 21.66
C GLY A 277 -5.26 21.98 20.34
N MET A 278 -4.68 20.78 20.22
CA MET A 278 -4.13 20.30 18.96
C MET A 278 -5.21 20.20 17.86
N PHE A 279 -6.37 19.66 18.19
CA PHE A 279 -7.48 19.58 17.23
C PHE A 279 -8.01 20.94 16.79
N ALA A 280 -7.99 21.95 17.68
CA ALA A 280 -8.43 23.31 17.37
C ALA A 280 -7.50 24.03 16.38
N LEU A 281 -6.21 23.71 16.39
CA LEU A 281 -5.21 24.30 15.47
C LEU A 281 -5.22 23.64 14.09
N LEU A 282 -5.72 22.41 13.99
CA LEU A 282 -5.68 21.65 12.76
C LEU A 282 -6.64 22.23 11.71
N LYS A 283 -6.09 22.67 10.59
CA LYS A 283 -6.85 23.13 9.44
C LYS A 283 -6.66 22.14 8.27
N GLY A 284 -7.73 21.54 7.85
CA GLY A 284 -7.72 20.57 6.73
C GLY A 284 -9.05 19.82 6.65
N LYS A 285 -9.39 19.39 5.46
CA LYS A 285 -10.55 18.50 5.21
C LYS A 285 -10.04 17.09 5.05
N GLY A 286 -10.57 16.15 5.80
CA GLY A 286 -10.22 14.75 5.71
C GLY A 286 -10.25 14.04 7.06
N GLU A 287 -9.94 12.76 7.05
CA GLU A 287 -9.81 11.94 8.25
C GLU A 287 -8.61 12.40 9.07
N ARG A 288 -8.78 12.46 10.39
CA ARG A 288 -7.73 12.88 11.32
C ARG A 288 -7.00 11.66 11.85
N VAL A 289 -5.68 11.75 11.86
CA VAL A 289 -4.80 10.66 12.31
C VAL A 289 -3.76 11.21 13.28
N ILE A 290 -3.52 10.47 14.36
CA ILE A 290 -2.48 10.73 15.34
C ILE A 290 -1.37 9.71 15.15
N TYR A 291 -0.13 10.16 15.08
CA TYR A 291 1.06 9.31 15.02
C TYR A 291 1.90 9.52 16.26
N ALA A 292 2.24 8.44 16.93
CA ALA A 292 3.11 8.44 18.10
C ALA A 292 3.77 7.09 18.29
N ASN A 293 4.84 7.02 19.09
CA ASN A 293 5.44 5.75 19.41
C ASN A 293 4.58 4.96 20.42
N ASN A 294 4.76 3.65 20.43
CA ASN A 294 4.00 2.73 21.26
C ASN A 294 4.07 3.08 22.77
N LYS A 295 5.26 3.51 23.23
CA LYS A 295 5.48 3.91 24.64
C LYS A 295 4.67 5.17 24.99
N THR A 296 4.65 6.18 24.12
CA THR A 296 3.87 7.41 24.31
C THR A 296 2.37 7.12 24.32
N ILE A 297 1.91 6.24 23.42
CA ILE A 297 0.49 5.89 23.34
C ILE A 297 0.03 5.21 24.64
N TRP A 298 0.67 4.13 25.03
CA TRP A 298 0.16 3.32 26.14
C TRP A 298 0.48 3.87 27.53
N ASN A 299 1.63 4.52 27.73
CA ASN A 299 1.98 5.06 29.03
C ASN A 299 1.30 6.41 29.30
N ASN A 300 1.05 7.19 28.26
CA ASN A 300 0.63 8.58 28.43
C ASN A 300 -0.74 8.86 27.79
N LEU A 301 -0.89 8.63 26.47
CA LEU A 301 -2.10 8.99 25.74
C LEU A 301 -3.32 8.18 26.21
N ALA A 302 -3.15 6.88 26.43
CA ALA A 302 -4.20 6.00 26.92
C ALA A 302 -4.63 6.30 28.38
N GLY A 303 -3.80 7.03 29.12
CA GLY A 303 -4.08 7.46 30.49
C GLY A 303 -4.93 8.70 30.61
N ILE A 304 -5.15 9.47 29.52
CA ILE A 304 -5.87 10.74 29.56
C ILE A 304 -7.35 10.50 29.86
N GLU A 305 -7.87 11.26 30.82
CA GLU A 305 -9.26 11.21 31.27
C GLU A 305 -9.96 12.55 31.02
N ASP A 306 -11.26 12.50 30.83
CA ASP A 306 -12.11 13.68 30.81
C ASP A 306 -12.41 14.18 32.26
N GLY A 307 -13.16 15.28 32.37
CA GLY A 307 -13.58 15.83 33.66
C GLY A 307 -14.41 14.87 34.52
N ASN A 308 -14.95 13.79 33.93
CA ASN A 308 -15.75 12.75 34.58
C ASN A 308 -14.97 11.45 34.81
N LYS A 309 -13.66 11.46 34.62
CA LYS A 309 -12.76 10.29 34.73
C LYS A 309 -13.01 9.19 33.70
N ASN A 310 -13.65 9.50 32.56
CA ASN A 310 -13.75 8.56 31.46
C ASN A 310 -12.48 8.60 30.65
N LYS A 311 -11.99 7.44 30.21
CA LYS A 311 -10.84 7.35 29.30
C LYS A 311 -11.22 7.90 27.94
N LEU A 312 -10.40 8.79 27.41
CA LEU A 312 -10.60 9.37 26.09
C LEU A 312 -10.10 8.46 24.96
N PHE A 313 -9.11 7.68 25.26
CA PHE A 313 -8.55 6.70 24.32
C PHE A 313 -9.39 5.43 24.30
N VAL A 314 -9.89 5.06 23.12
CA VAL A 314 -10.60 3.80 22.89
C VAL A 314 -9.68 2.84 22.15
N PRO A 315 -9.17 1.80 22.81
CA PRO A 315 -8.31 0.83 22.15
C PRO A 315 -9.03 0.14 20.99
N ASN A 316 -8.30 -0.19 19.94
CA ASN A 316 -8.83 -1.00 18.85
C ASN A 316 -8.98 -2.45 19.32
N SER A 317 -10.17 -3.02 19.11
CA SER A 317 -10.45 -4.44 19.44
C SER A 317 -10.01 -5.40 18.32
N MET A 318 -9.68 -4.87 17.14
CA MET A 318 -9.15 -5.66 16.03
C MET A 318 -7.62 -5.76 16.11
N VAL A 319 -7.09 -6.88 15.65
CA VAL A 319 -5.64 -7.12 15.56
C VAL A 319 -5.10 -6.36 14.35
N ASP A 320 -4.98 -5.05 14.49
CA ASP A 320 -4.27 -4.23 13.53
C ASP A 320 -2.99 -3.74 14.21
N PRO A 321 -1.80 -4.17 13.75
CA PRO A 321 -0.54 -3.83 14.39
C PRO A 321 -0.19 -2.33 14.29
N ILE A 322 -0.79 -1.61 13.38
CA ILE A 322 -0.50 -0.19 13.12
C ILE A 322 -1.45 0.72 13.89
N THR A 323 -2.75 0.39 13.94
CA THR A 323 -3.75 1.23 14.60
C THR A 323 -4.00 0.78 16.03
N ALA A 324 -3.45 1.51 17.00
CA ALA A 324 -3.60 1.20 18.42
C ALA A 324 -5.02 1.49 18.97
N GLY A 325 -5.71 2.47 18.41
CA GLY A 325 -7.04 2.88 18.89
C GLY A 325 -7.52 4.19 18.27
N ARG A 326 -8.45 4.84 18.97
CA ARG A 326 -9.01 6.14 18.57
C ARG A 326 -9.10 7.10 19.75
N ILE A 327 -8.92 8.39 19.46
CA ILE A 327 -9.15 9.49 20.41
C ILE A 327 -9.86 10.64 19.67
N TYR A 328 -10.97 11.13 20.21
CA TYR A 328 -11.80 12.17 19.57
C TYR A 328 -12.17 11.87 18.09
N GLY A 329 -12.32 10.58 17.75
CA GLY A 329 -12.63 10.15 16.38
C GLY A 329 -11.42 10.08 15.45
N ALA A 330 -10.25 10.57 15.86
CA ALA A 330 -9.01 10.39 15.11
C ALA A 330 -8.43 8.99 15.37
N SER A 331 -7.95 8.34 14.32
CA SER A 331 -7.24 7.08 14.41
C SER A 331 -5.84 7.31 15.01
N VAL A 332 -5.41 6.46 15.96
CA VAL A 332 -4.08 6.54 16.58
C VAL A 332 -3.23 5.44 16.01
N LYS A 333 -2.22 5.80 15.20
CA LYS A 333 -1.30 4.89 14.55
C LYS A 333 0.06 4.86 15.23
N VAL A 334 0.65 3.67 15.30
CA VAL A 334 1.94 3.44 15.92
C VAL A 334 3.07 3.69 14.94
N ASP A 335 3.96 4.63 15.25
CA ASP A 335 5.25 4.78 14.58
C ASP A 335 6.35 4.83 15.64
N ASN A 336 7.05 3.72 15.82
CA ASN A 336 8.06 3.57 16.87
C ASN A 336 9.35 4.38 16.64
N GLU A 337 9.52 4.97 15.48
CA GLU A 337 10.64 5.85 15.16
C GLU A 337 10.39 7.31 15.62
N ILE A 338 9.17 7.65 16.04
CA ILE A 338 8.88 8.94 16.65
C ILE A 338 9.49 8.95 18.06
N ALA A 339 10.12 10.09 18.40
CA ALA A 339 10.72 10.27 19.73
C ALA A 339 9.68 10.14 20.85
N ASP A 340 10.13 9.74 22.02
CA ASP A 340 9.28 9.69 23.22
C ASP A 340 8.62 11.05 23.48
N ASN A 341 7.36 11.04 23.86
CA ASN A 341 6.55 12.21 24.19
C ASN A 341 6.33 13.20 23.02
N VAL A 342 6.55 12.77 21.79
CA VAL A 342 6.20 13.53 20.59
C VAL A 342 4.97 12.93 19.94
N ILE A 343 4.03 13.77 19.56
CA ILE A 343 2.80 13.38 18.88
C ILE A 343 2.64 14.27 17.64
N TYR A 344 2.34 13.63 16.50
CA TYR A 344 1.88 14.32 15.30
C TYR A 344 0.40 14.05 15.12
N LEU A 345 -0.40 15.10 15.02
CA LEU A 345 -1.80 15.05 14.62
C LEU A 345 -1.89 15.60 13.21
N GLY A 346 -2.40 14.85 12.28
CA GLY A 346 -2.49 15.24 10.89
C GLY A 346 -3.82 14.88 10.23
N THR A 347 -3.98 15.39 9.03
CA THR A 347 -5.10 15.06 8.15
C THR A 347 -4.59 14.13 7.03
N LYS A 348 -5.25 13.00 6.83
CA LYS A 348 -4.92 12.01 5.79
C LYS A 348 -4.92 12.64 4.40
N GLY A 349 -3.95 12.25 3.55
CA GLY A 349 -3.81 12.75 2.19
C GLY A 349 -3.22 14.17 2.05
N GLN A 350 -2.75 14.78 3.15
CA GLN A 350 -2.11 16.09 3.10
C GLN A 350 -0.57 16.03 2.93
N VAL A 351 0.01 14.86 3.07
CA VAL A 351 1.38 14.59 2.67
C VAL A 351 1.37 14.04 1.26
N ILE A 352 2.18 14.59 0.37
CA ILE A 352 2.46 14.00 -0.93
C ILE A 352 3.76 13.20 -0.83
N ALA A 353 3.72 11.95 -1.24
CA ALA A 353 4.86 11.06 -1.30
C ALA A 353 5.15 10.71 -2.76
N ASN A 354 6.41 10.83 -3.19
CA ASN A 354 6.79 10.54 -4.57
C ASN A 354 7.95 9.55 -4.60
N ASP A 355 7.70 8.45 -5.28
CA ASP A 355 8.74 7.52 -5.71
C ASP A 355 9.13 7.89 -7.15
N TYR A 356 10.40 8.26 -7.35
CA TYR A 356 10.89 8.71 -8.66
C TYR A 356 11.24 7.56 -9.57
N ASP A 357 11.75 6.48 -8.98
CA ASP A 357 12.10 5.24 -9.66
C ASP A 357 11.49 4.06 -8.94
N GLU A 358 11.29 2.97 -9.67
CA GLU A 358 10.92 1.68 -9.08
C GLU A 358 12.01 1.22 -8.11
N LEU A 359 11.59 0.44 -7.11
CA LEU A 359 12.53 -0.18 -6.17
C LEU A 359 13.45 -1.14 -6.91
N GLU A 360 14.76 -0.87 -6.89
CA GLU A 360 15.77 -1.70 -7.51
C GLU A 360 16.55 -2.52 -6.47
N ILE A 361 16.91 -3.75 -6.83
CA ILE A 361 17.73 -4.62 -5.97
C ILE A 361 19.03 -4.99 -6.70
N PHE A 362 20.13 -4.44 -6.24
CA PHE A 362 21.46 -4.76 -6.73
C PHE A 362 22.10 -5.89 -5.91
N SER A 363 22.98 -6.66 -6.56
CA SER A 363 23.73 -7.75 -5.93
C SER A 363 25.22 -7.56 -6.11
N ALA A 364 25.95 -7.66 -5.02
CA ALA A 364 27.42 -7.62 -5.03
C ALA A 364 28.00 -8.65 -4.06
N ILE A 365 29.20 -9.16 -4.35
CA ILE A 365 29.97 -10.00 -3.43
C ILE A 365 31.01 -9.11 -2.78
N GLU A 366 31.01 -9.05 -1.46
CA GLU A 366 32.03 -8.33 -0.71
C GLU A 366 33.33 -9.13 -0.66
N PRO A 367 34.44 -8.66 -1.25
CA PRO A 367 35.66 -9.45 -1.35
C PRO A 367 36.29 -9.79 0.00
N LYS A 368 36.11 -8.95 1.02
CA LYS A 368 36.70 -9.14 2.34
C LYS A 368 36.06 -10.25 3.15
N THR A 369 34.74 -10.39 3.06
CA THR A 369 33.95 -11.35 3.85
C THR A 369 33.49 -12.53 3.04
N ALA A 370 33.56 -12.43 1.70
CA ALA A 370 33.00 -13.37 0.74
C ALA A 370 31.47 -13.57 0.92
N ASN A 371 30.78 -12.65 1.59
CA ASN A 371 29.33 -12.63 1.72
C ASN A 371 28.69 -11.93 0.52
N GLU A 372 27.53 -12.37 0.13
CA GLU A 372 26.73 -11.65 -0.87
C GLU A 372 25.93 -10.54 -0.19
N VAL A 373 26.00 -9.34 -0.75
CA VAL A 373 25.26 -8.16 -0.30
C VAL A 373 24.18 -7.86 -1.31
N LYS A 374 22.94 -7.81 -0.85
CA LYS A 374 21.79 -7.30 -1.61
C LYS A 374 21.54 -5.87 -1.18
N THR A 375 21.52 -4.97 -2.15
CA THR A 375 21.24 -3.56 -1.90
C THR A 375 19.91 -3.21 -2.53
N ALA A 376 18.92 -2.91 -1.71
CA ALA A 376 17.71 -2.27 -2.19
C ALA A 376 17.96 -0.76 -2.32
N TYR A 377 17.52 -0.19 -3.43
CA TYR A 377 17.66 1.21 -3.80
C TYR A 377 16.30 1.78 -4.17
N SER A 378 15.97 2.94 -3.66
CA SER A 378 14.79 3.70 -4.01
C SER A 378 15.12 5.18 -3.99
N LEU A 379 14.63 5.94 -4.95
CA LEU A 379 14.71 7.40 -4.98
C LEU A 379 13.36 7.96 -4.53
N PHE A 380 13.31 8.59 -3.36
CA PHE A 380 12.08 8.98 -2.70
C PHE A 380 12.14 10.40 -2.14
N ASP A 381 11.05 11.12 -2.20
CA ASP A 381 10.85 12.35 -1.42
C ASP A 381 9.38 12.51 -1.02
N ALA A 382 9.14 13.39 -0.05
CA ALA A 382 7.81 13.69 0.43
C ALA A 382 7.67 15.18 0.76
N GLY A 383 6.45 15.64 0.87
CA GLY A 383 6.22 17.03 1.25
C GLY A 383 4.82 17.29 1.77
N LEU A 384 4.67 18.34 2.55
CA LEU A 384 3.40 18.74 3.13
C LEU A 384 2.70 19.74 2.22
N LYS A 385 1.51 19.39 1.73
CA LYS A 385 0.69 20.26 0.85
C LYS A 385 0.21 21.51 1.56
N ASN A 386 -0.24 21.36 2.81
CA ASN A 386 -0.73 22.46 3.63
C ASN A 386 -0.03 22.46 4.99
N PRO A 387 0.82 23.46 5.30
CA PRO A 387 1.51 23.56 6.59
C PRO A 387 0.62 23.56 7.83
N GLU A 388 -0.65 23.97 7.70
CA GLU A 388 -1.62 24.03 8.79
C GLU A 388 -2.43 22.74 8.94
N SER A 389 -2.21 21.73 8.09
CA SER A 389 -2.90 20.44 8.15
C SER A 389 -2.28 19.42 9.10
N PHE A 390 -1.16 19.78 9.73
CA PHE A 390 -0.51 19.01 10.77
C PHE A 390 -0.21 19.85 11.99
N VAL A 391 -0.20 19.22 13.14
CA VAL A 391 0.18 19.78 14.44
C VAL A 391 1.19 18.84 15.07
N LYS A 392 2.34 19.37 15.50
CA LYS A 392 3.33 18.64 16.28
C LYS A 392 3.26 19.10 17.73
N ALA A 393 3.14 18.17 18.66
CA ALA A 393 3.20 18.48 20.07
C ALA A 393 4.30 17.69 20.77
N THR A 394 5.12 18.38 21.57
CA THR A 394 6.09 17.77 22.46
C THR A 394 5.59 17.93 23.89
N PHE A 395 5.45 16.78 24.56
CA PHE A 395 4.93 16.71 25.91
C PHE A 395 6.06 16.56 26.92
N VAL A 396 5.83 17.07 28.12
CA VAL A 396 6.69 16.83 29.27
C VAL A 396 6.09 15.72 30.11
N THR A 397 6.90 14.76 30.53
CA THR A 397 6.52 13.79 31.56
C THR A 397 6.32 14.52 32.88
N ALA A 398 5.20 14.25 33.53
CA ALA A 398 4.87 14.83 34.83
C ALA A 398 5.85 14.38 35.91
#